data_2f69cf8cbf31a53831c078cc7ad8d798
#
_entry.id   2f69cf8cbf31a53831c078cc7ad8d798
#
_cell.length_a   1.000
_cell.length_b   1.000
_cell.length_c   1.000
_cell.angle_alpha   90.00
_cell.angle_beta   90.00
_cell.angle_gamma   90.00
#
_symmetry.space_group_name_H-M   'P 1'
#
loop_
_entity.id
_entity.type
_entity.pdbx_description
1 polymer ?
#
loop_
_entity_poly.entity_id
_entity_poly.type
_entity_poly.pdbx_seq_one_letter_code
_entity_poly.pdbx_strand_id
1 'polypeptide(L)'
;IKASGRPSVLELTSDIALGTNEVEGFDNYKAFIAAHKLAPLTHPTLIQTGVSMLKLQDMSDLTIYSKNGAKITHTCIDITGSSNIIIRNIEFDEIWEWDDETEGAYDRNDWDYMTIEKGSSNIWIDHCTFYKAYDGVIDVKTPVDSSNVTISWCEFLPASEDSVFFDTMMNAMKENPDNYPYYKHLLEAGMTDQQIYNYAYGQKKTHLLGQSDTDTSAKNITVTLANNYYKDSMDRMPRLRFGTAHVYNCIMDAQDLRDMRLDIQNTVGSAFSQKIVSNGASSNCGAHMLLENCYMSGMTNALISGNGDSEAGYINAFNTMYLLDSKEQELKITLNTHKEGETALVQDRGEFIENLPYSGYTLYAASNLETQVQPYTGAGKLTMTTLQWEKTAYNDVHKEHTEHTWNDGAIEKEATCTEAGVKVYTCTVCGDTKKEEIPATGHVWDEGKVTTEATTEAEGVKTYTCTICGDTKTEAIPKLDDNDNKGDTDDDNNGKTDVSIDVVAGE
;
A
#
# COMPACT_ATOMS: atom_id res chain seq x y z
N ILE A 1 9.06 -12.45 6.66
CA ILE A 1 7.66 -12.02 6.43
C ILE A 1 6.89 -13.19 5.83
N LYS A 2 7.23 -13.64 4.63
CA LYS A 2 6.53 -14.76 3.93
C LYS A 2 6.40 -16.03 4.79
N ALA A 3 7.41 -16.35 5.58
CA ALA A 3 7.41 -17.54 6.43
C ALA A 3 6.61 -17.41 7.73
N SER A 4 6.24 -16.20 8.16
CA SER A 4 5.56 -15.98 9.43
C SER A 4 4.06 -16.26 9.35
N GLY A 5 3.44 -16.12 8.16
CA GLY A 5 1.99 -16.20 7.98
C GLY A 5 1.20 -15.17 8.80
N ARG A 6 1.86 -14.09 9.24
CA ARG A 6 1.27 -13.03 10.05
C ARG A 6 1.31 -11.71 9.30
N PRO A 7 0.36 -10.80 9.55
CA PRO A 7 0.43 -9.43 9.08
C PRO A 7 1.77 -8.79 9.43
N SER A 8 2.34 -8.07 8.50
CA SER A 8 3.67 -7.48 8.66
C SER A 8 3.64 -6.00 8.32
N VAL A 9 4.34 -5.21 9.12
CA VAL A 9 4.51 -3.78 8.91
C VAL A 9 6.00 -3.48 8.79
N LEU A 10 6.40 -2.87 7.67
CA LEU A 10 7.76 -2.42 7.40
C LEU A 10 7.80 -0.90 7.38
N GLU A 11 8.60 -0.31 8.24
CA GLU A 11 8.85 1.13 8.25
C GLU A 11 10.16 1.45 7.54
N LEU A 12 10.10 2.35 6.56
CA LEU A 12 11.28 2.97 5.97
C LEU A 12 11.66 4.20 6.81
N THR A 13 12.75 4.09 7.54
CA THR A 13 13.23 5.15 8.47
C THR A 13 14.22 6.10 7.85
N SER A 14 14.71 5.81 6.64
CA SER A 14 15.65 6.63 5.87
C SER A 14 15.53 6.31 4.39
N ASP A 15 16.10 7.17 3.57
CA ASP A 15 16.16 6.97 2.12
C ASP A 15 16.95 5.71 1.77
N ILE A 16 16.53 5.08 0.67
CA ILE A 16 17.13 3.85 0.14
C ILE A 16 17.46 4.06 -1.33
N ALA A 17 18.70 3.72 -1.72
CA ALA A 17 19.14 3.69 -3.11
C ALA A 17 19.68 2.29 -3.42
N LEU A 18 18.85 1.45 -4.02
CA LEU A 18 19.23 0.08 -4.37
C LEU A 18 19.95 0.05 -5.72
N GLY A 19 20.98 -0.75 -5.81
CA GLY A 19 21.72 -1.00 -7.06
C GLY A 19 22.70 0.11 -7.48
N THR A 20 22.70 1.27 -6.84
CA THR A 20 23.56 2.40 -7.25
C THR A 20 25.02 2.22 -6.84
N ASN A 21 25.29 1.44 -5.82
CA ASN A 21 26.64 1.15 -5.31
C ASN A 21 27.25 -0.16 -5.83
N GLU A 22 26.44 -0.95 -6.57
CA GLU A 22 26.85 -2.26 -7.10
C GLU A 22 27.44 -2.22 -8.50
N VAL A 23 27.73 -1.00 -9.01
CA VAL A 23 28.34 -0.85 -10.34
C VAL A 23 29.82 -1.17 -10.26
N GLU A 24 30.25 -2.24 -10.88
CA GLU A 24 31.64 -2.70 -10.86
C GLU A 24 32.60 -1.63 -11.43
N GLY A 25 33.60 -1.31 -10.67
CA GLY A 25 34.65 -0.34 -11.07
C GLY A 25 34.27 1.14 -10.89
N PHE A 26 33.11 1.45 -10.29
CA PHE A 26 32.66 2.80 -10.03
C PHE A 26 32.17 2.98 -8.59
N ASP A 27 32.50 4.12 -7.99
CA ASP A 27 32.07 4.43 -6.62
C ASP A 27 30.59 4.80 -6.52
N ASN A 28 30.00 5.25 -7.62
CA ASN A 28 28.60 5.66 -7.67
C ASN A 28 28.12 5.84 -9.12
N TYR A 29 26.81 5.98 -9.31
CA TYR A 29 26.19 6.15 -10.62
C TYR A 29 26.66 7.38 -11.38
N LYS A 30 26.94 8.48 -10.71
CA LYS A 30 27.48 9.70 -11.33
C LYS A 30 28.85 9.45 -11.97
N ALA A 31 29.73 8.70 -11.30
CA ALA A 31 31.03 8.31 -11.87
C ALA A 31 30.86 7.37 -13.08
N PHE A 32 29.88 6.45 -13.03
CA PHE A 32 29.54 5.60 -14.16
C PHE A 32 29.09 6.43 -15.38
N ILE A 33 28.13 7.34 -15.25
CA ILE A 33 27.69 8.22 -16.36
C ILE A 33 28.86 9.04 -16.90
N ALA A 34 29.67 9.63 -16.04
CA ALA A 34 30.83 10.43 -16.46
C ALA A 34 31.85 9.65 -17.30
N ALA A 35 31.98 8.34 -17.03
CA ALA A 35 32.89 7.45 -17.77
C ALA A 35 32.26 6.91 -19.07
N HIS A 36 30.95 6.61 -19.06
CA HIS A 36 30.22 6.05 -20.19
C HIS A 36 29.53 7.16 -21.00
N LYS A 37 30.25 7.71 -21.95
CA LYS A 37 29.78 8.81 -22.83
C LYS A 37 29.04 8.25 -24.07
N LEU A 38 28.43 7.10 -23.94
CA LEU A 38 27.75 6.40 -25.04
C LEU A 38 26.27 6.20 -24.70
N ALA A 39 25.41 6.38 -25.69
CA ALA A 39 24.01 6.01 -25.59
C ALA A 39 23.83 4.48 -25.82
N PRO A 40 22.85 3.84 -25.13
CA PRO A 40 22.03 4.44 -24.09
C PRO A 40 22.79 4.52 -22.75
N LEU A 41 22.45 5.53 -21.94
CA LEU A 41 22.97 5.69 -20.59
C LEU A 41 22.13 4.87 -19.62
N THR A 42 22.23 3.57 -19.69
CA THR A 42 21.51 2.66 -18.81
C THR A 42 22.38 2.25 -17.63
N HIS A 43 21.86 2.41 -16.42
CA HIS A 43 22.53 1.88 -15.25
C HIS A 43 22.53 0.34 -15.31
N PRO A 44 23.69 -0.33 -15.14
CA PRO A 44 23.79 -1.78 -15.37
C PRO A 44 23.02 -2.63 -14.37
N THR A 45 22.63 -2.09 -13.21
CA THR A 45 21.83 -2.77 -12.18
C THR A 45 20.36 -2.35 -12.17
N LEU A 46 19.96 -1.43 -13.05
CA LEU A 46 18.58 -0.95 -13.09
C LEU A 46 17.62 -2.12 -13.43
N ILE A 47 16.56 -2.25 -12.62
CA ILE A 47 15.53 -3.31 -12.74
C ILE A 47 16.11 -4.73 -12.72
N GLN A 48 17.24 -4.92 -12.09
CA GLN A 48 17.77 -6.24 -11.85
C GLN A 48 17.15 -6.86 -10.59
N THR A 49 16.48 -8.01 -10.74
CA THR A 49 15.85 -8.74 -9.62
C THR A 49 16.87 -9.02 -8.50
N GLY A 50 16.50 -8.63 -7.28
CA GLY A 50 17.34 -8.80 -6.09
C GLY A 50 18.41 -7.72 -5.91
N VAL A 51 18.50 -6.75 -6.83
CA VAL A 51 19.39 -5.59 -6.74
C VAL A 51 18.59 -4.29 -6.72
N SER A 52 17.89 -3.97 -7.78
CA SER A 52 17.07 -2.76 -7.91
C SER A 52 15.59 -3.04 -8.21
N MET A 53 15.18 -4.29 -8.26
CA MET A 53 13.78 -4.71 -8.33
C MET A 53 13.37 -5.42 -7.04
N LEU A 54 12.48 -4.79 -6.26
CA LEU A 54 11.87 -5.39 -5.10
C LEU A 54 10.66 -6.22 -5.52
N LYS A 55 10.76 -7.54 -5.38
CA LYS A 55 9.68 -8.46 -5.75
C LYS A 55 8.85 -8.87 -4.54
N LEU A 56 7.59 -8.44 -4.49
CA LEU A 56 6.59 -8.88 -3.53
C LEU A 56 5.79 -10.02 -4.18
N GLN A 57 6.28 -11.25 -4.01
CA GLN A 57 5.70 -12.42 -4.65
C GLN A 57 5.02 -13.36 -3.67
N ASP A 58 3.76 -13.73 -3.94
CA ASP A 58 2.91 -14.61 -3.11
C ASP A 58 2.92 -14.17 -1.65
N MET A 59 2.76 -12.87 -1.40
CA MET A 59 2.72 -12.26 -0.08
C MET A 59 1.32 -11.78 0.24
N SER A 60 0.98 -11.76 1.53
CA SER A 60 -0.27 -11.17 2.00
C SER A 60 -0.07 -10.35 3.27
N ASP A 61 -1.00 -9.41 3.49
CA ASP A 61 -1.10 -8.65 4.74
C ASP A 61 0.20 -7.90 5.08
N LEU A 62 0.71 -7.14 4.10
CA LEU A 62 1.94 -6.37 4.23
C LEU A 62 1.67 -4.88 4.06
N THR A 63 2.12 -4.10 5.03
CA THR A 63 2.19 -2.64 4.93
C THR A 63 3.65 -2.19 4.86
N ILE A 64 3.97 -1.39 3.85
CA ILE A 64 5.28 -0.71 3.71
C ILE A 64 5.00 0.79 3.77
N TYR A 65 5.61 1.48 4.72
CA TYR A 65 5.37 2.91 4.91
C TYR A 65 6.60 3.66 5.41
N SER A 66 6.55 4.98 5.29
CA SER A 66 7.51 5.88 5.95
C SER A 66 6.76 6.92 6.77
N LYS A 67 7.24 7.23 7.98
CA LYS A 67 6.69 8.33 8.79
C LYS A 67 7.01 9.71 8.21
N ASN A 68 8.15 9.84 7.55
CA ASN A 68 8.72 11.12 7.16
C ASN A 68 8.77 11.30 5.63
N GLY A 69 8.19 10.38 4.85
CA GLY A 69 8.27 10.46 3.39
C GLY A 69 9.65 10.06 2.87
N ALA A 70 10.20 8.93 3.35
CA ALA A 70 11.49 8.44 2.86
C ALA A 70 11.46 8.18 1.35
N LYS A 71 12.57 8.48 0.68
CA LYS A 71 12.75 8.29 -0.76
C LYS A 71 13.35 6.92 -1.07
N ILE A 72 12.79 6.25 -2.06
CA ILE A 72 13.38 5.08 -2.71
C ILE A 72 13.81 5.51 -4.11
N THR A 73 15.12 5.49 -4.37
CA THR A 73 15.64 5.79 -5.70
C THR A 73 16.07 4.53 -6.42
N HIS A 74 16.01 4.58 -7.76
CA HIS A 74 16.59 3.55 -8.63
C HIS A 74 15.95 2.16 -8.48
N THR A 75 14.69 2.10 -7.98
CA THR A 75 14.05 0.83 -7.61
C THR A 75 12.63 0.77 -8.12
N CYS A 76 12.25 -0.36 -8.69
CA CYS A 76 10.86 -0.71 -8.97
C CYS A 76 10.34 -1.78 -8.01
N ILE A 77 9.03 -1.87 -7.88
CA ILE A 77 8.33 -2.87 -7.07
C ILE A 77 7.43 -3.72 -7.98
N ASP A 78 7.70 -5.02 -8.03
CA ASP A 78 6.86 -6.01 -8.72
C ASP A 78 5.99 -6.75 -7.70
N ILE A 79 4.67 -6.54 -7.77
CA ILE A 79 3.67 -7.15 -6.88
C ILE A 79 2.98 -8.27 -7.65
N THR A 80 3.41 -9.50 -7.39
CA THR A 80 3.00 -10.71 -8.12
C THR A 80 2.28 -11.70 -7.23
N GLY A 81 1.03 -12.09 -7.56
CA GLY A 81 0.27 -13.09 -6.82
C GLY A 81 0.06 -12.75 -5.34
N SER A 82 -0.01 -11.47 -5.01
CA SER A 82 -0.01 -10.95 -3.65
C SER A 82 -1.33 -10.25 -3.32
N SER A 83 -1.69 -10.18 -2.03
CA SER A 83 -2.94 -9.55 -1.62
C SER A 83 -2.82 -8.79 -0.30
N ASN A 84 -3.73 -7.82 -0.10
CA ASN A 84 -3.75 -6.99 1.10
C ASN A 84 -2.41 -6.27 1.32
N ILE A 85 -1.94 -5.55 0.31
CA ILE A 85 -0.68 -4.81 0.34
C ILE A 85 -0.98 -3.32 0.45
N ILE A 86 -0.34 -2.65 1.39
CA ILE A 86 -0.39 -1.20 1.55
C ILE A 86 1.00 -0.63 1.35
N ILE A 87 1.12 0.36 0.46
CA ILE A 87 2.36 1.14 0.26
C ILE A 87 1.99 2.60 0.51
N ARG A 88 2.63 3.23 1.51
CA ARG A 88 2.17 4.51 2.01
C ARG A 88 3.30 5.48 2.34
N ASN A 89 3.12 6.74 1.95
CA ASN A 89 3.97 7.88 2.33
C ASN A 89 5.45 7.68 1.96
N ILE A 90 5.69 7.27 0.73
CA ILE A 90 7.03 6.96 0.18
C ILE A 90 7.21 7.74 -1.12
N GLU A 91 8.40 8.29 -1.32
CA GLU A 91 8.81 8.96 -2.55
C GLU A 91 9.59 7.99 -3.44
N PHE A 92 9.34 8.01 -4.75
CA PHE A 92 9.98 7.15 -5.75
C PHE A 92 10.62 8.00 -6.85
N ASP A 93 11.90 7.76 -7.16
CA ASP A 93 12.66 8.53 -8.14
C ASP A 93 13.70 7.67 -8.88
N GLU A 94 14.23 8.18 -9.98
CA GLU A 94 15.41 7.69 -10.70
C GLU A 94 15.29 6.34 -11.41
N ILE A 95 14.12 5.99 -12.00
CA ILE A 95 14.01 4.87 -12.95
C ILE A 95 13.81 5.36 -14.39
N TRP A 96 14.69 6.20 -14.85
CA TRP A 96 14.62 6.79 -16.19
C TRP A 96 15.98 6.73 -16.90
N GLU A 97 15.94 6.59 -18.22
CA GLU A 97 17.08 6.79 -19.10
C GLU A 97 16.66 7.56 -20.37
N TRP A 98 17.62 8.18 -21.02
CA TRP A 98 17.39 8.70 -22.37
C TRP A 98 17.39 7.56 -23.37
N ASP A 99 16.33 7.45 -24.16
CA ASP A 99 16.16 6.39 -25.14
C ASP A 99 16.30 6.92 -26.56
N ASP A 100 17.45 6.66 -27.18
CA ASP A 100 17.70 7.02 -28.57
C ASP A 100 17.05 6.06 -29.57
N GLU A 101 16.76 4.81 -29.19
CA GLU A 101 16.25 3.78 -30.10
C GLU A 101 14.80 3.99 -30.45
N THR A 102 13.98 4.38 -29.50
CA THR A 102 12.55 4.63 -29.72
C THR A 102 12.24 6.10 -29.97
N GLU A 103 13.26 6.95 -30.09
CA GLU A 103 13.12 8.39 -30.29
C GLU A 103 12.19 9.04 -29.25
N GLY A 104 12.31 8.62 -27.98
CA GLY A 104 11.51 9.10 -26.87
C GLY A 104 10.09 8.55 -26.80
N ALA A 105 9.77 7.49 -27.55
CA ALA A 105 8.51 6.76 -27.39
C ALA A 105 8.48 5.88 -26.14
N TYR A 106 9.66 5.49 -25.59
CA TYR A 106 9.84 4.73 -24.36
C TYR A 106 9.12 3.38 -24.34
N ASP A 107 9.33 2.56 -25.35
CA ASP A 107 8.77 1.20 -25.48
C ASP A 107 9.82 0.11 -25.59
N ARG A 108 11.13 0.44 -25.49
CA ARG A 108 12.21 -0.54 -25.45
C ARG A 108 12.20 -1.35 -24.15
N ASN A 109 11.97 -0.67 -23.04
CA ASN A 109 11.93 -1.25 -21.69
C ASN A 109 10.56 -1.04 -21.05
N ASP A 110 10.09 -2.00 -20.27
CA ASP A 110 8.84 -1.94 -19.49
C ASP A 110 9.20 -1.58 -18.03
N TRP A 111 9.72 -0.36 -17.80
CA TRP A 111 10.20 0.09 -16.50
C TRP A 111 9.19 1.01 -15.83
N ASP A 112 8.34 0.38 -15.03
CA ASP A 112 7.37 1.05 -14.17
C ASP A 112 7.88 1.08 -12.73
N TYR A 113 7.50 2.09 -11.92
CA TYR A 113 7.77 2.05 -10.47
C TYR A 113 7.06 0.88 -9.81
N MET A 114 5.83 0.59 -10.22
CA MET A 114 5.07 -0.53 -9.69
C MET A 114 4.34 -1.29 -10.79
N THR A 115 4.52 -2.59 -10.82
CA THR A 115 3.71 -3.50 -11.63
C THR A 115 2.91 -4.42 -10.71
N ILE A 116 1.58 -4.41 -10.85
CA ILE A 116 0.63 -5.22 -10.07
C ILE A 116 0.07 -6.28 -11.00
N GLU A 117 0.45 -7.55 -10.80
CA GLU A 117 0.14 -8.59 -11.77
C GLU A 117 -0.15 -9.97 -11.17
N LYS A 118 -0.52 -10.92 -12.04
CA LYS A 118 -0.67 -12.36 -11.74
C LYS A 118 -1.60 -12.65 -10.56
N GLY A 119 -2.77 -12.02 -10.58
CA GLY A 119 -3.81 -12.24 -9.59
C GLY A 119 -3.61 -11.49 -8.28
N SER A 120 -2.72 -10.49 -8.25
CA SER A 120 -2.63 -9.60 -7.11
C SER A 120 -3.91 -8.80 -6.90
N SER A 121 -4.31 -8.60 -5.63
CA SER A 121 -5.59 -7.97 -5.28
C SER A 121 -5.55 -7.25 -3.93
N ASN A 122 -6.50 -6.33 -3.72
CA ASN A 122 -6.61 -5.52 -2.51
C ASN A 122 -5.30 -4.77 -2.23
N ILE A 123 -4.88 -3.95 -3.18
CA ILE A 123 -3.65 -3.15 -3.11
C ILE A 123 -4.02 -1.70 -2.87
N TRP A 124 -3.43 -1.09 -1.86
CA TRP A 124 -3.60 0.33 -1.59
C TRP A 124 -2.27 1.08 -1.62
N ILE A 125 -2.17 2.03 -2.54
CA ILE A 125 -1.04 2.94 -2.69
C ILE A 125 -1.53 4.33 -2.29
N ASP A 126 -0.93 4.90 -1.23
CA ASP A 126 -1.48 6.08 -0.58
C ASP A 126 -0.40 7.10 -0.19
N HIS A 127 -0.66 8.39 -0.45
CA HIS A 127 0.27 9.49 -0.15
C HIS A 127 1.71 9.21 -0.63
N CYS A 128 1.87 8.66 -1.82
CA CYS A 128 3.17 8.46 -2.44
C CYS A 128 3.44 9.53 -3.49
N THR A 129 4.71 9.91 -3.63
CA THR A 129 5.20 10.78 -4.71
C THR A 129 5.97 9.94 -5.71
N PHE A 130 5.64 10.06 -6.99
CA PHE A 130 6.32 9.40 -8.08
C PHE A 130 6.86 10.44 -9.06
N TYR A 131 8.16 10.47 -9.22
CA TYR A 131 8.79 11.28 -10.23
C TYR A 131 8.84 10.55 -11.57
N LYS A 132 9.53 11.14 -12.54
CA LYS A 132 9.63 10.61 -13.90
C LYS A 132 10.09 9.16 -13.94
N ALA A 133 9.29 8.31 -14.59
CA ALA A 133 9.65 6.93 -14.94
C ALA A 133 10.07 6.81 -16.41
N TYR A 134 10.69 5.67 -16.78
CA TYR A 134 11.01 5.37 -18.17
C TYR A 134 9.73 5.10 -18.97
N ASP A 135 8.89 4.14 -18.57
CA ASP A 135 7.60 3.85 -19.21
C ASP A 135 6.42 4.38 -18.38
N GLY A 136 5.69 3.55 -17.69
CA GLY A 136 4.59 3.94 -16.81
C GLY A 136 5.02 4.17 -15.37
N VAL A 137 4.05 4.52 -14.53
CA VAL A 137 4.30 4.68 -13.08
C VAL A 137 3.73 3.51 -12.31
N ILE A 138 2.44 3.22 -12.48
CA ILE A 138 1.78 2.09 -11.82
C ILE A 138 0.91 1.38 -12.84
N ASP A 139 1.27 0.14 -13.17
CA ASP A 139 0.56 -0.70 -14.10
C ASP A 139 -0.19 -1.82 -13.38
N VAL A 140 -1.42 -2.11 -13.82
CA VAL A 140 -2.24 -3.22 -13.31
C VAL A 140 -2.50 -4.20 -14.44
N LYS A 141 -1.99 -5.42 -14.30
CA LYS A 141 -1.97 -6.43 -15.36
C LYS A 141 -2.49 -7.79 -14.84
N THR A 142 -3.10 -8.58 -15.71
CA THR A 142 -3.43 -10.01 -15.49
C THR A 142 -4.11 -10.36 -14.15
N PRO A 143 -5.26 -9.75 -13.79
CA PRO A 143 -6.01 -10.14 -12.60
C PRO A 143 -6.66 -11.53 -12.80
N VAL A 144 -6.80 -12.31 -11.71
CA VAL A 144 -7.55 -13.58 -11.72
C VAL A 144 -9.00 -13.30 -11.33
N ASP A 145 -9.19 -12.65 -10.19
CA ASP A 145 -10.47 -12.12 -9.71
C ASP A 145 -10.43 -10.60 -9.72
N SER A 146 -11.34 -9.91 -9.02
CA SER A 146 -11.29 -8.45 -8.93
C SER A 146 -9.96 -7.98 -8.35
N SER A 147 -9.29 -7.04 -9.03
CA SER A 147 -7.99 -6.53 -8.59
C SER A 147 -8.10 -5.64 -7.34
N ASN A 148 -9.19 -4.87 -7.18
CA ASN A 148 -9.43 -3.95 -6.05
C ASN A 148 -8.20 -3.10 -5.72
N VAL A 149 -7.69 -2.37 -6.70
CA VAL A 149 -6.55 -1.46 -6.51
C VAL A 149 -7.06 -0.06 -6.20
N THR A 150 -6.57 0.54 -5.13
CA THR A 150 -6.82 1.94 -4.81
C THR A 150 -5.50 2.72 -4.82
N ILE A 151 -5.48 3.83 -5.54
CA ILE A 151 -4.37 4.78 -5.57
C ILE A 151 -4.94 6.12 -5.12
N SER A 152 -4.49 6.62 -3.96
CA SER A 152 -5.10 7.80 -3.35
C SER A 152 -4.07 8.77 -2.78
N TRP A 153 -4.38 10.06 -2.88
CA TRP A 153 -3.56 11.14 -2.34
C TRP A 153 -2.10 11.11 -2.82
N CYS A 154 -1.87 10.56 -4.00
CA CYS A 154 -0.54 10.45 -4.61
C CYS A 154 -0.25 11.64 -5.54
N GLU A 155 1.03 11.89 -5.74
CA GLU A 155 1.55 12.83 -6.74
C GLU A 155 2.30 12.08 -7.84
N PHE A 156 2.02 12.45 -9.08
CA PHE A 156 2.68 11.96 -10.28
C PHE A 156 3.31 13.15 -10.98
N LEU A 157 4.61 13.28 -10.84
CA LEU A 157 5.36 14.48 -11.18
C LEU A 157 6.30 14.24 -12.37
N PRO A 158 6.75 15.28 -13.05
CA PRO A 158 7.85 15.21 -13.99
C PRO A 158 9.16 14.83 -13.27
N ALA A 159 10.33 14.97 -13.92
CA ALA A 159 11.60 14.77 -13.25
C ALA A 159 11.71 15.66 -12.00
N SER A 160 12.37 15.18 -10.95
CA SER A 160 12.58 15.97 -9.75
C SER A 160 13.50 17.16 -10.05
N GLU A 161 13.12 18.35 -9.60
CA GLU A 161 13.97 19.57 -9.73
C GLU A 161 15.28 19.44 -8.96
N ASP A 162 15.31 18.62 -7.91
CA ASP A 162 16.50 18.34 -7.10
C ASP A 162 17.31 17.12 -7.59
N SER A 163 16.89 16.51 -8.70
CA SER A 163 17.50 15.27 -9.19
C SER A 163 18.83 15.54 -9.90
N VAL A 164 19.91 15.36 -9.18
CA VAL A 164 21.27 15.31 -9.75
C VAL A 164 21.37 14.24 -10.85
N PHE A 165 20.58 13.18 -10.79
CA PHE A 165 20.52 12.11 -11.76
C PHE A 165 20.04 12.59 -13.13
N PHE A 166 18.86 13.23 -13.20
CA PHE A 166 18.28 13.74 -14.45
C PHE A 166 19.21 14.80 -15.08
N ASP A 167 19.65 15.78 -14.33
CA ASP A 167 20.56 16.82 -14.79
C ASP A 167 21.90 16.26 -15.29
N THR A 168 22.43 15.23 -14.60
CA THR A 168 23.68 14.58 -15.01
C THR A 168 23.53 13.92 -16.37
N MET A 169 22.41 13.25 -16.62
CA MET A 169 22.13 12.64 -17.94
C MET A 169 21.95 13.70 -19.04
N MET A 170 21.14 14.73 -18.79
CA MET A 170 20.91 15.80 -19.76
C MET A 170 22.21 16.55 -20.10
N ASN A 171 23.05 16.85 -19.10
CA ASN A 171 24.34 17.49 -19.32
C ASN A 171 25.33 16.60 -20.10
N ALA A 172 25.33 15.30 -19.86
CA ALA A 172 26.17 14.37 -20.62
C ALA A 172 25.84 14.37 -22.12
N MET A 173 24.53 14.42 -22.47
CA MET A 173 24.07 14.53 -23.85
C MET A 173 24.43 15.86 -24.48
N LYS A 174 24.22 16.96 -23.76
CA LYS A 174 24.58 18.30 -24.20
C LYS A 174 26.08 18.47 -24.47
N GLU A 175 26.92 17.90 -23.61
CA GLU A 175 28.39 17.95 -23.75
C GLU A 175 28.91 17.06 -24.88
N ASN A 176 28.19 15.98 -25.23
CA ASN A 176 28.63 14.98 -26.20
C ASN A 176 27.50 14.57 -27.18
N PRO A 177 26.89 15.49 -27.91
CA PRO A 177 25.68 15.19 -28.72
C PRO A 177 25.95 14.15 -29.81
N ASP A 178 27.17 14.03 -30.29
CA ASP A 178 27.54 13.01 -31.30
C ASP A 178 27.40 11.55 -30.80
N ASN A 179 27.36 11.35 -29.49
CA ASN A 179 27.17 10.04 -28.88
C ASN A 179 25.69 9.71 -28.65
N TYR A 180 24.78 10.65 -28.91
CA TYR A 180 23.34 10.51 -28.65
C TYR A 180 22.56 10.89 -29.91
N PRO A 181 22.35 9.95 -30.84
CA PRO A 181 21.78 10.21 -32.16
C PRO A 181 20.44 10.94 -32.14
N TYR A 182 19.53 10.57 -31.23
CA TYR A 182 18.24 11.25 -31.15
C TYR A 182 18.35 12.67 -30.55
N TYR A 183 19.16 12.87 -29.52
CA TYR A 183 19.45 14.21 -29.00
C TYR A 183 20.02 15.12 -30.11
N LYS A 184 21.00 14.62 -30.85
CA LYS A 184 21.59 15.32 -31.99
C LYS A 184 20.58 15.63 -33.08
N HIS A 185 19.70 14.67 -33.40
CA HIS A 185 18.62 14.87 -34.39
C HIS A 185 17.68 16.02 -33.99
N LEU A 186 17.35 16.15 -32.69
CA LEU A 186 16.53 17.25 -32.20
C LEU A 186 17.21 18.61 -32.32
N LEU A 187 18.52 18.69 -32.05
CA LEU A 187 19.33 19.90 -32.28
C LEU A 187 19.37 20.28 -33.76
N GLU A 188 19.57 19.28 -34.66
CA GLU A 188 19.60 19.49 -36.12
C GLU A 188 18.23 19.89 -36.67
N ALA A 189 17.14 19.47 -36.03
CA ALA A 189 15.78 19.94 -36.33
C ALA A 189 15.53 21.39 -35.88
N GLY A 190 16.42 21.98 -35.12
CA GLY A 190 16.38 23.39 -34.70
C GLY A 190 15.91 23.60 -33.23
N MET A 191 15.74 22.56 -32.46
CA MET A 191 15.45 22.71 -31.01
C MET A 191 16.68 23.21 -30.27
N THR A 192 16.45 24.03 -29.27
CA THR A 192 17.49 24.42 -28.30
C THR A 192 17.70 23.34 -27.25
N ASP A 193 18.87 23.33 -26.60
CA ASP A 193 19.13 22.44 -25.46
C ASP A 193 18.02 22.54 -24.37
N GLN A 194 17.51 23.76 -24.12
CA GLN A 194 16.44 23.96 -23.13
C GLN A 194 15.11 23.34 -23.56
N GLN A 195 14.78 23.41 -24.84
CA GLN A 195 13.56 22.77 -25.35
C GLN A 195 13.67 21.23 -25.29
N ILE A 196 14.86 20.68 -25.56
CA ILE A 196 15.10 19.24 -25.41
C ILE A 196 15.04 18.83 -23.93
N TYR A 197 15.62 19.63 -23.03
CA TYR A 197 15.53 19.43 -21.61
C TYR A 197 14.06 19.41 -21.13
N ASN A 198 13.27 20.42 -21.48
CA ASN A 198 11.87 20.52 -21.11
C ASN A 198 11.05 19.33 -21.69
N TYR A 199 11.33 18.92 -22.92
CA TYR A 199 10.71 17.75 -23.53
C TYR A 199 11.02 16.45 -22.77
N ALA A 200 12.26 16.29 -22.35
CA ALA A 200 12.69 15.15 -21.56
C ALA A 200 12.15 15.18 -20.13
N TYR A 201 11.90 16.37 -19.57
CA TYR A 201 11.51 16.59 -18.19
C TYR A 201 10.12 16.01 -17.86
N GLY A 202 9.13 16.14 -18.75
CA GLY A 202 7.76 15.67 -18.55
C GLY A 202 7.62 14.15 -18.38
N GLN A 203 6.61 13.71 -17.63
CA GLN A 203 6.27 12.29 -17.49
C GLN A 203 5.63 11.76 -18.78
N LYS A 204 6.09 10.62 -19.30
CA LYS A 204 5.54 10.07 -20.55
C LYS A 204 4.21 9.37 -20.36
N LYS A 205 4.10 8.47 -19.40
CA LYS A 205 2.94 7.60 -19.17
C LYS A 205 2.72 7.42 -17.67
N THR A 206 1.47 7.28 -17.21
CA THR A 206 1.18 7.06 -15.79
C THR A 206 0.64 5.66 -15.51
N HIS A 207 -0.61 5.37 -15.87
CA HIS A 207 -1.26 4.11 -15.48
C HIS A 207 -1.75 3.33 -16.68
N LEU A 208 -1.19 2.13 -16.89
CA LEU A 208 -1.78 1.16 -17.79
C LEU A 208 -2.61 0.14 -17.00
N LEU A 209 -3.90 0.16 -17.22
CA LEU A 209 -4.85 -0.76 -16.58
C LEU A 209 -5.35 -1.75 -17.65
N GLY A 210 -4.73 -2.94 -17.68
CA GLY A 210 -4.92 -3.96 -18.71
C GLY A 210 -3.76 -4.04 -19.70
N GLN A 211 -3.08 -5.17 -19.74
CA GLN A 211 -1.83 -5.39 -20.47
C GLN A 211 -1.97 -5.20 -21.99
N SER A 212 -3.01 -5.76 -22.60
CA SER A 212 -3.20 -5.70 -24.05
C SER A 212 -4.69 -5.72 -24.44
N ASP A 213 -4.99 -5.39 -25.69
CA ASP A 213 -6.35 -5.43 -26.26
C ASP A 213 -6.89 -6.86 -26.44
N THR A 214 -6.07 -7.86 -26.25
CA THR A 214 -6.42 -9.29 -26.36
C THR A 214 -6.47 -10.02 -25.02
N ASP A 215 -5.99 -9.40 -23.95
CA ASP A 215 -6.03 -9.97 -22.60
C ASP A 215 -7.40 -9.71 -21.93
N THR A 216 -8.33 -10.61 -22.20
CA THR A 216 -9.69 -10.53 -21.66
C THR A 216 -9.77 -10.75 -20.14
N SER A 217 -8.71 -11.19 -19.46
CA SER A 217 -8.66 -11.25 -17.99
C SER A 217 -8.77 -9.85 -17.38
N ALA A 218 -8.34 -8.82 -18.10
CA ALA A 218 -8.43 -7.42 -17.71
C ALA A 218 -9.86 -6.92 -17.42
N LYS A 219 -10.91 -7.66 -17.81
CA LYS A 219 -12.29 -7.36 -17.39
C LYS A 219 -12.49 -7.41 -15.87
N ASN A 220 -11.62 -8.12 -15.16
CA ASN A 220 -11.64 -8.20 -13.71
C ASN A 220 -10.84 -7.06 -13.03
N ILE A 221 -10.26 -6.15 -13.79
CA ILE A 221 -9.62 -4.96 -13.23
C ILE A 221 -10.69 -4.05 -12.61
N THR A 222 -10.49 -3.72 -11.34
CA THR A 222 -11.24 -2.70 -10.62
C THR A 222 -10.25 -1.76 -9.95
N VAL A 223 -10.25 -0.50 -10.36
CA VAL A 223 -9.31 0.51 -9.86
C VAL A 223 -10.04 1.74 -9.40
N THR A 224 -9.64 2.27 -8.25
CA THR A 224 -10.05 3.58 -7.76
C THR A 224 -8.86 4.53 -7.74
N LEU A 225 -8.99 5.67 -8.42
CA LEU A 225 -8.04 6.77 -8.38
C LEU A 225 -8.71 7.94 -7.66
N ALA A 226 -8.22 8.30 -6.47
CA ALA A 226 -8.88 9.24 -5.60
C ALA A 226 -7.95 10.32 -5.05
N ASN A 227 -8.33 11.59 -5.20
CA ASN A 227 -7.58 12.71 -4.61
C ASN A 227 -6.10 12.75 -5.05
N ASN A 228 -5.80 12.41 -6.30
CA ASN A 228 -4.46 12.39 -6.84
C ASN A 228 -4.13 13.67 -7.62
N TYR A 229 -2.85 14.00 -7.67
CA TYR A 229 -2.32 15.09 -8.47
C TYR A 229 -1.38 14.56 -9.55
N TYR A 230 -1.69 14.89 -10.80
CA TYR A 230 -0.88 14.56 -11.98
C TYR A 230 -0.36 15.86 -12.58
N LYS A 231 0.96 16.02 -12.63
CA LYS A 231 1.62 17.17 -13.24
C LYS A 231 2.36 16.75 -14.50
N ASP A 232 2.09 17.41 -15.59
CA ASP A 232 2.79 17.29 -16.87
C ASP A 232 2.99 15.84 -17.36
N SER A 233 1.91 15.05 -17.26
CA SER A 233 1.85 13.70 -17.81
C SER A 233 1.31 13.72 -19.24
N MET A 234 2.00 13.01 -20.14
CA MET A 234 1.65 13.01 -21.57
C MET A 234 0.55 12.02 -21.90
N ASP A 235 0.45 10.87 -21.19
CA ASP A 235 -0.52 9.82 -21.52
C ASP A 235 -0.91 8.98 -20.30
N ARG A 236 -2.04 8.28 -20.38
CA ARG A 236 -2.49 7.25 -19.43
C ARG A 236 -2.87 7.77 -18.05
N MET A 237 -3.79 8.76 -17.96
CA MET A 237 -4.31 9.28 -16.68
C MET A 237 -5.77 8.87 -16.37
N PRO A 238 -6.16 7.57 -16.28
CA PRO A 238 -5.46 6.36 -16.69
C PRO A 238 -5.81 5.93 -18.14
N ARG A 239 -5.12 4.89 -18.68
CA ARG A 239 -5.57 4.11 -19.84
C ARG A 239 -6.10 2.77 -19.38
N LEU A 240 -7.40 2.53 -19.55
CA LEU A 240 -8.10 1.33 -19.11
C LEU A 240 -8.54 0.47 -20.28
N ARG A 241 -8.37 -0.85 -20.17
CA ARG A 241 -8.89 -1.87 -21.09
C ARG A 241 -9.75 -2.86 -20.34
N PHE A 242 -10.95 -3.13 -20.86
CA PHE A 242 -11.95 -4.12 -20.40
C PHE A 242 -12.53 -3.92 -18.99
N GLY A 243 -11.78 -3.40 -18.04
CA GLY A 243 -12.14 -3.35 -16.62
C GLY A 243 -13.03 -2.17 -16.23
N THR A 244 -12.99 -1.84 -14.95
CA THR A 244 -13.75 -0.74 -14.35
C THR A 244 -12.82 0.18 -13.58
N ALA A 245 -12.93 1.50 -13.80
CA ALA A 245 -12.18 2.50 -13.06
C ALA A 245 -13.08 3.64 -12.59
N HIS A 246 -12.96 4.01 -11.30
CA HIS A 246 -13.56 5.19 -10.72
C HIS A 246 -12.48 6.21 -10.39
N VAL A 247 -12.58 7.39 -10.97
CA VAL A 247 -11.62 8.48 -10.82
C VAL A 247 -12.34 9.67 -10.21
N TYR A 248 -11.94 10.13 -9.02
CA TYR A 248 -12.61 11.28 -8.41
C TYR A 248 -11.66 12.19 -7.64
N ASN A 249 -12.02 13.48 -7.60
CA ASN A 249 -11.23 14.54 -6.99
C ASN A 249 -9.77 14.59 -7.48
N CYS A 250 -9.50 14.17 -8.69
CA CYS A 250 -8.15 14.17 -9.25
C CYS A 250 -7.87 15.47 -10.00
N ILE A 251 -6.65 15.97 -9.88
CA ILE A 251 -6.13 17.11 -10.63
C ILE A 251 -5.19 16.55 -11.70
N MET A 252 -5.46 16.86 -12.96
CA MET A 252 -4.64 16.49 -14.11
C MET A 252 -4.19 17.77 -14.82
N ASP A 253 -3.02 18.28 -14.42
CA ASP A 253 -2.47 19.53 -14.93
C ASP A 253 -1.36 19.25 -15.95
N ALA A 254 -1.60 19.61 -17.21
CA ALA A 254 -0.67 19.52 -18.31
C ALA A 254 -0.49 20.87 -19.03
N GLN A 255 -0.69 21.97 -18.32
CA GLN A 255 -0.59 23.29 -18.93
C GLN A 255 0.85 23.60 -19.39
N ASP A 256 1.87 23.22 -18.62
CA ASP A 256 3.25 23.44 -19.01
C ASP A 256 3.68 22.59 -20.21
N LEU A 257 3.15 21.35 -20.32
CA LEU A 257 3.31 20.53 -21.53
C LEU A 257 2.68 21.18 -22.77
N ARG A 258 1.52 21.79 -22.61
CA ARG A 258 0.86 22.52 -23.68
C ARG A 258 1.69 23.73 -24.12
N ASP A 259 2.20 24.51 -23.18
CA ASP A 259 3.01 25.68 -23.46
C ASP A 259 4.33 25.28 -24.15
N MET A 260 4.99 24.24 -23.66
CA MET A 260 6.16 23.63 -24.28
C MET A 260 5.87 23.15 -25.72
N ARG A 261 4.73 22.50 -25.92
CA ARG A 261 4.29 22.05 -27.27
C ARG A 261 4.17 23.24 -28.21
N LEU A 262 3.56 24.33 -27.79
CA LEU A 262 3.40 25.54 -28.59
C LEU A 262 4.74 26.22 -28.88
N ASP A 263 5.64 26.28 -27.89
CA ASP A 263 6.99 26.81 -28.04
C ASP A 263 7.79 26.01 -29.08
N ILE A 264 7.82 24.70 -28.97
CA ILE A 264 8.50 23.81 -29.92
C ILE A 264 7.84 23.89 -31.31
N GLN A 265 6.51 24.01 -31.39
CA GLN A 265 5.82 24.20 -32.67
C GLN A 265 6.25 25.48 -33.39
N ASN A 266 6.44 26.56 -32.63
CA ASN A 266 6.89 27.84 -33.20
C ASN A 266 8.36 27.77 -33.66
N THR A 267 9.19 26.90 -33.10
CA THR A 267 10.61 26.75 -33.44
C THR A 267 10.82 25.77 -34.58
N VAL A 268 10.27 24.58 -34.51
CA VAL A 268 10.56 23.47 -35.47
C VAL A 268 9.37 23.01 -36.28
N GLY A 269 8.21 23.63 -36.08
CA GLY A 269 6.99 23.32 -36.83
C GLY A 269 6.15 22.18 -36.21
N SER A 270 4.97 21.97 -36.82
CA SER A 270 3.93 21.09 -36.26
C SER A 270 4.26 19.60 -36.32
N ALA A 271 5.11 19.15 -37.21
CA ALA A 271 5.41 17.73 -37.39
C ALA A 271 6.03 17.10 -36.14
N PHE A 272 6.91 17.83 -35.43
CA PHE A 272 7.49 17.36 -34.20
C PHE A 272 6.55 17.60 -32.99
N SER A 273 5.93 18.76 -32.91
CA SER A 273 5.07 19.11 -31.78
C SER A 273 3.87 18.18 -31.61
N GLN A 274 3.47 17.48 -32.68
CA GLN A 274 2.42 16.46 -32.64
C GLN A 274 2.81 15.24 -31.79
N LYS A 275 4.11 14.99 -31.56
CA LYS A 275 4.60 13.95 -30.66
C LYS A 275 4.42 14.32 -29.17
N ILE A 276 4.25 15.61 -28.87
CA ILE A 276 4.00 16.11 -27.52
C ILE A 276 2.50 16.21 -27.34
N VAL A 277 1.92 15.16 -26.79
CA VAL A 277 0.50 15.08 -26.50
C VAL A 277 0.27 15.08 -24.99
N SER A 278 -0.90 15.46 -24.56
CA SER A 278 -1.38 15.23 -23.20
C SER A 278 -2.76 14.59 -23.31
N ASN A 279 -2.78 13.28 -23.15
CA ASN A 279 -3.99 12.47 -23.15
C ASN A 279 -4.40 12.21 -21.71
N GLY A 280 -5.58 12.63 -21.34
CA GLY A 280 -6.15 12.38 -20.02
C GLY A 280 -6.60 10.93 -19.84
N ALA A 281 -7.85 10.76 -19.45
CA ALA A 281 -8.43 9.45 -19.20
C ALA A 281 -8.89 8.77 -20.48
N SER A 282 -8.51 7.49 -20.67
CA SER A 282 -8.82 6.71 -21.87
C SER A 282 -9.46 5.37 -21.54
N SER A 283 -10.65 5.11 -22.08
CA SER A 283 -11.40 3.86 -21.91
C SER A 283 -11.46 3.09 -23.21
N ASN A 284 -11.04 1.82 -23.21
CA ASN A 284 -10.87 0.98 -24.39
C ASN A 284 -11.48 -0.41 -24.20
N CYS A 285 -11.74 -1.11 -25.29
CA CYS A 285 -12.15 -2.52 -25.29
C CYS A 285 -13.42 -2.79 -24.44
N GLY A 286 -14.42 -1.89 -24.53
CA GLY A 286 -15.64 -2.01 -23.74
C GLY A 286 -15.48 -1.78 -22.23
N ALA A 287 -14.36 -1.21 -21.78
CA ALA A 287 -14.14 -0.85 -20.39
C ALA A 287 -15.16 0.19 -19.88
N HIS A 288 -15.30 0.29 -18.57
CA HIS A 288 -16.19 1.26 -17.92
C HIS A 288 -15.41 2.20 -17.03
N MET A 289 -15.43 3.50 -17.33
CA MET A 289 -14.72 4.52 -16.58
C MET A 289 -15.61 5.72 -16.27
N LEU A 290 -15.63 6.11 -14.99
CA LEU A 290 -16.30 7.33 -14.54
C LEU A 290 -15.31 8.28 -13.88
N LEU A 291 -15.36 9.55 -14.27
CA LEU A 291 -14.69 10.64 -13.58
C LEU A 291 -15.72 11.46 -12.80
N GLU A 292 -15.41 11.84 -11.56
CA GLU A 292 -16.26 12.72 -10.76
C GLU A 292 -15.44 13.85 -10.11
N ASN A 293 -15.94 15.07 -10.24
CA ASN A 293 -15.35 16.21 -9.56
C ASN A 293 -13.83 16.34 -9.78
N CYS A 294 -13.35 16.09 -10.99
CA CYS A 294 -11.94 16.23 -11.35
C CYS A 294 -11.67 17.63 -11.93
N TYR A 295 -10.41 18.03 -11.89
CA TYR A 295 -9.90 19.24 -12.54
C TYR A 295 -8.89 18.82 -13.60
N MET A 296 -9.07 19.28 -14.83
CA MET A 296 -8.20 18.97 -15.97
C MET A 296 -7.76 20.26 -16.64
N SER A 297 -6.46 20.40 -16.95
CA SER A 297 -5.94 21.57 -17.66
C SER A 297 -4.90 21.19 -18.71
N GLY A 298 -4.83 21.96 -19.79
CA GLY A 298 -3.83 21.84 -20.85
C GLY A 298 -3.87 20.55 -21.70
N MET A 299 -4.92 19.73 -21.55
CA MET A 299 -5.01 18.43 -22.24
C MET A 299 -5.20 18.58 -23.74
N THR A 300 -4.51 17.75 -24.51
CA THR A 300 -4.77 17.60 -25.97
C THR A 300 -6.10 16.87 -26.17
N ASN A 301 -6.30 15.77 -25.47
CA ASN A 301 -7.54 15.00 -25.42
C ASN A 301 -7.85 14.66 -23.96
N ALA A 302 -8.84 15.32 -23.37
CA ALA A 302 -9.15 15.13 -21.94
C ALA A 302 -9.80 13.79 -21.65
N LEU A 303 -10.81 13.40 -22.43
CA LEU A 303 -11.49 12.10 -22.34
C LEU A 303 -11.42 11.40 -23.68
N ILE A 304 -11.04 10.11 -23.67
CA ILE A 304 -10.84 9.32 -24.88
C ILE A 304 -11.65 8.02 -24.79
N SER A 305 -12.43 7.73 -25.83
CA SER A 305 -13.08 6.43 -26.03
C SER A 305 -12.39 5.72 -27.21
N GLY A 306 -11.74 4.58 -26.96
CA GLY A 306 -10.87 3.89 -27.90
C GLY A 306 -9.51 4.58 -28.09
N ASN A 307 -8.50 3.86 -28.55
CA ASN A 307 -7.19 4.44 -28.82
C ASN A 307 -6.41 3.59 -29.85
N GLY A 308 -6.13 4.15 -31.01
CA GLY A 308 -5.49 3.45 -32.10
C GLY A 308 -6.38 2.31 -32.62
N ASP A 309 -5.90 1.08 -32.55
CA ASP A 309 -6.65 -0.11 -32.96
C ASP A 309 -7.56 -0.68 -31.86
N SER A 310 -7.48 -0.15 -30.64
CA SER A 310 -8.34 -0.54 -29.53
C SER A 310 -9.79 -0.09 -29.76
N GLU A 311 -10.75 -0.97 -29.55
CA GLU A 311 -12.17 -0.65 -29.60
C GLU A 311 -12.56 0.40 -28.54
N ALA A 312 -13.66 1.12 -28.80
CA ALA A 312 -14.19 2.09 -27.86
C ALA A 312 -14.58 1.44 -26.50
N GLY A 313 -14.43 2.19 -25.44
CA GLY A 313 -14.89 1.87 -24.10
C GLY A 313 -15.80 2.98 -23.58
N TYR A 314 -16.59 2.67 -22.55
CA TYR A 314 -17.50 3.62 -21.89
C TYR A 314 -16.71 4.57 -20.99
N ILE A 315 -16.91 5.87 -21.20
CA ILE A 315 -16.29 6.91 -20.39
C ILE A 315 -17.22 8.10 -20.25
N ASN A 316 -17.25 8.72 -19.09
CA ASN A 316 -17.87 10.03 -18.88
C ASN A 316 -17.27 10.75 -17.68
N ALA A 317 -17.59 12.04 -17.55
CA ALA A 317 -17.17 12.86 -16.42
C ALA A 317 -18.33 13.72 -15.93
N PHE A 318 -18.49 13.81 -14.61
CA PHE A 318 -19.51 14.62 -13.96
C PHE A 318 -18.86 15.64 -13.03
N ASN A 319 -19.39 16.87 -13.02
CA ASN A 319 -18.88 17.98 -12.21
C ASN A 319 -17.36 18.20 -12.35
N THR A 320 -16.79 17.85 -13.49
CA THR A 320 -15.37 17.97 -13.80
C THR A 320 -15.13 19.26 -14.57
N MET A 321 -14.13 20.04 -14.15
CA MET A 321 -13.70 21.25 -14.85
C MET A 321 -12.62 20.90 -15.86
N TYR A 322 -12.68 21.55 -17.03
CA TYR A 322 -11.66 21.45 -18.07
C TYR A 322 -11.24 22.83 -18.55
N LEU A 323 -9.95 23.15 -18.43
CA LEU A 323 -9.37 24.43 -18.80
C LEU A 323 -8.33 24.31 -19.92
N LEU A 324 -8.38 25.24 -20.85
CA LEU A 324 -7.30 25.51 -21.81
C LEU A 324 -6.92 26.98 -21.74
N ASP A 325 -5.65 27.27 -21.52
CA ASP A 325 -5.14 28.65 -21.41
C ASP A 325 -5.99 29.46 -20.39
N SER A 326 -6.24 28.89 -19.23
CA SER A 326 -7.06 29.46 -18.14
C SER A 326 -8.52 29.73 -18.49
N LYS A 327 -9.02 29.18 -19.58
CA LYS A 327 -10.43 29.31 -19.99
C LYS A 327 -11.14 27.97 -19.87
N GLU A 328 -12.28 27.99 -19.21
CA GLU A 328 -13.13 26.80 -19.10
C GLU A 328 -13.65 26.39 -20.49
N GLN A 329 -13.56 25.12 -20.77
CA GLN A 329 -14.00 24.50 -22.00
C GLN A 329 -15.08 23.45 -21.72
N GLU A 330 -15.90 23.17 -22.72
CA GLU A 330 -16.79 22.03 -22.71
C GLU A 330 -15.96 20.73 -22.78
N LEU A 331 -16.15 19.83 -21.82
CA LEU A 331 -15.49 18.54 -21.78
C LEU A 331 -16.14 17.57 -22.76
N LYS A 332 -15.40 17.18 -23.79
CA LYS A 332 -15.86 16.29 -24.87
C LYS A 332 -15.15 14.95 -24.82
N ILE A 333 -15.87 13.89 -25.17
CA ILE A 333 -15.29 12.58 -25.38
C ILE A 333 -14.78 12.50 -26.81
N THR A 334 -13.47 12.32 -26.97
CA THR A 334 -12.83 12.11 -28.26
C THR A 334 -12.86 10.62 -28.64
N LEU A 335 -13.47 10.27 -29.76
CA LEU A 335 -13.28 8.95 -30.34
C LEU A 335 -11.89 8.91 -30.99
N ASN A 336 -11.01 8.08 -30.47
CA ASN A 336 -9.62 7.97 -30.93
C ASN A 336 -9.28 6.54 -31.38
N THR A 337 -10.16 5.93 -32.19
CA THR A 337 -9.96 4.62 -32.82
C THR A 337 -9.88 4.76 -34.34
N HIS A 338 -9.11 3.88 -34.99
CA HIS A 338 -9.05 3.78 -36.44
C HIS A 338 -10.15 2.87 -37.04
N LYS A 339 -10.99 2.26 -36.21
CA LYS A 339 -12.05 1.36 -36.65
C LYS A 339 -13.23 2.15 -37.24
N GLU A 340 -13.57 1.85 -38.46
CA GLU A 340 -14.68 2.50 -39.18
C GLU A 340 -16.03 2.12 -38.55
N GLY A 341 -16.89 3.12 -38.35
CA GLY A 341 -18.25 2.93 -37.84
C GLY A 341 -18.37 2.89 -36.31
N GLU A 342 -17.28 2.97 -35.56
CA GLU A 342 -17.34 3.13 -34.11
C GLU A 342 -17.78 4.55 -33.71
N THR A 343 -18.34 4.65 -32.50
CA THR A 343 -18.72 5.91 -31.87
C THR A 343 -18.19 5.94 -30.43
N ALA A 344 -17.93 7.13 -29.90
CA ALA A 344 -17.60 7.29 -28.49
C ALA A 344 -18.74 6.75 -27.61
N LEU A 345 -18.38 5.91 -26.62
CA LEU A 345 -19.37 5.35 -25.70
C LEU A 345 -19.45 6.21 -24.44
N VAL A 346 -20.66 6.52 -24.01
CA VAL A 346 -20.91 7.39 -22.85
C VAL A 346 -21.31 6.54 -21.65
N GLN A 347 -20.61 6.72 -20.54
CA GLN A 347 -20.93 6.06 -19.28
C GLN A 347 -22.06 6.79 -18.56
N ASP A 348 -23.14 6.08 -18.21
CA ASP A 348 -24.18 6.61 -17.31
C ASP A 348 -23.67 6.61 -15.86
N ARG A 349 -23.80 7.78 -15.18
CA ARG A 349 -23.32 7.92 -13.82
C ARG A 349 -24.10 7.05 -12.83
N GLY A 350 -25.43 7.03 -12.94
CA GLY A 350 -26.28 6.30 -12.02
C GLY A 350 -26.00 4.80 -12.08
N GLU A 351 -25.98 4.25 -13.29
CA GLU A 351 -25.67 2.84 -13.51
C GLU A 351 -24.27 2.46 -13.01
N PHE A 352 -23.26 3.32 -13.22
CA PHE A 352 -21.91 3.08 -12.74
C PHE A 352 -21.86 3.06 -11.21
N ILE A 353 -22.45 4.07 -10.54
CA ILE A 353 -22.43 4.20 -9.07
C ILE A 353 -23.16 3.04 -8.37
N GLU A 354 -24.25 2.54 -8.94
CA GLU A 354 -24.99 1.38 -8.40
C GLU A 354 -24.14 0.10 -8.34
N ASN A 355 -23.12 0.00 -9.20
CA ASN A 355 -22.23 -1.17 -9.28
C ASN A 355 -20.89 -0.98 -8.54
N LEU A 356 -20.65 0.14 -7.87
CA LEU A 356 -19.44 0.33 -7.06
C LEU A 356 -19.46 -0.58 -5.82
N PRO A 357 -18.33 -1.19 -5.46
CA PRO A 357 -18.21 -2.03 -4.27
C PRO A 357 -18.17 -1.23 -2.95
N TYR A 358 -18.25 0.09 -3.01
CA TYR A 358 -18.18 1.00 -1.87
C TYR A 358 -19.13 2.18 -2.03
N SER A 359 -19.41 2.87 -0.92
CA SER A 359 -20.23 4.07 -0.86
C SER A 359 -19.66 5.04 0.18
N GLY A 360 -20.20 6.25 0.22
CA GLY A 360 -19.85 7.22 1.26
C GLY A 360 -18.51 7.94 1.06
N TYR A 361 -17.95 7.96 -0.15
CA TYR A 361 -16.79 8.76 -0.50
C TYR A 361 -17.15 10.25 -0.58
N THR A 362 -16.18 11.12 -0.28
CA THR A 362 -16.37 12.56 -0.29
C THR A 362 -15.99 13.15 -1.65
N LEU A 363 -16.87 13.96 -2.23
CA LEU A 363 -16.60 14.73 -3.44
C LEU A 363 -16.38 16.19 -3.09
N TYR A 364 -15.25 16.76 -3.50
CA TYR A 364 -14.96 18.19 -3.42
C TYR A 364 -15.37 18.88 -4.74
N ALA A 365 -15.69 20.16 -4.69
CA ALA A 365 -15.92 20.90 -5.93
C ALA A 365 -14.62 20.95 -6.76
N ALA A 366 -14.70 20.69 -8.06
CA ALA A 366 -13.53 20.66 -8.95
C ALA A 366 -12.71 21.97 -8.87
N SER A 367 -13.39 23.13 -8.73
CA SER A 367 -12.74 24.45 -8.56
C SER A 367 -11.95 24.62 -7.27
N ASN A 368 -12.10 23.73 -6.31
CA ASN A 368 -11.46 23.81 -5.00
C ASN A 368 -10.36 22.77 -4.79
N LEU A 369 -10.11 21.90 -5.78
CA LEU A 369 -9.14 20.79 -5.63
C LEU A 369 -7.72 21.28 -5.39
N GLU A 370 -7.30 22.39 -6.02
CA GLU A 370 -5.98 23.00 -5.80
C GLU A 370 -5.75 23.41 -4.33
N THR A 371 -6.83 23.67 -3.58
CA THR A 371 -6.73 24.06 -2.17
C THR A 371 -7.11 22.97 -1.19
N GLN A 372 -7.97 22.03 -1.60
CA GLN A 372 -8.52 20.98 -0.73
C GLN A 372 -7.86 19.62 -0.93
N VAL A 373 -7.19 19.40 -2.05
CA VAL A 373 -6.55 18.11 -2.39
C VAL A 373 -5.06 18.27 -2.59
N GLN A 374 -4.64 19.10 -3.54
CA GLN A 374 -3.23 19.21 -3.94
C GLN A 374 -2.24 19.43 -2.77
N PRO A 375 -2.50 20.29 -1.77
CA PRO A 375 -1.54 20.50 -0.67
C PRO A 375 -1.32 19.27 0.22
N TYR A 376 -2.19 18.27 0.11
CA TYR A 376 -2.18 17.07 0.93
C TYR A 376 -1.78 15.81 0.15
N THR A 377 -1.51 15.92 -1.15
CA THR A 377 -1.02 14.81 -1.97
C THR A 377 0.47 14.58 -1.76
N GLY A 378 0.91 13.34 -1.98
CA GLY A 378 2.31 12.96 -2.00
C GLY A 378 2.92 12.58 -0.66
N ALA A 379 4.16 12.17 -0.72
CA ALA A 379 4.95 11.75 0.43
C ALA A 379 5.27 12.92 1.37
N GLY A 380 5.37 12.63 2.67
CA GLY A 380 5.66 13.62 3.70
C GLY A 380 4.48 14.52 4.08
N LYS A 381 3.31 14.36 3.47
CA LYS A 381 2.10 15.17 3.75
C LYS A 381 1.24 14.61 4.88
N LEU A 382 1.38 13.34 5.21
CA LEU A 382 0.68 12.75 6.35
C LEU A 382 1.32 13.19 7.67
N THR A 383 0.52 13.78 8.55
CA THR A 383 0.95 14.18 9.89
C THR A 383 0.25 13.29 10.92
N MET A 384 0.94 12.26 11.40
CA MET A 384 0.43 11.33 12.39
C MET A 384 1.45 11.12 13.51
N THR A 385 0.96 10.89 14.72
CA THR A 385 1.82 10.38 15.82
C THR A 385 2.24 8.94 15.51
N THR A 386 3.37 8.50 16.08
CA THR A 386 3.85 7.12 15.92
C THR A 386 2.76 6.08 16.19
N LEU A 387 1.98 6.28 17.26
CA LEU A 387 0.90 5.35 17.61
C LEU A 387 -0.23 5.34 16.58
N GLN A 388 -0.55 6.48 15.96
CA GLN A 388 -1.55 6.55 14.90
C GLN A 388 -1.07 5.85 13.63
N TRP A 389 0.21 6.01 13.26
CA TRP A 389 0.82 5.29 12.15
C TRP A 389 0.75 3.77 12.32
N GLU A 390 1.18 3.28 13.47
CA GLU A 390 1.15 1.86 13.81
C GLU A 390 -0.27 1.30 13.76
N LYS A 391 -1.23 1.99 14.38
CA LYS A 391 -2.64 1.57 14.36
C LYS A 391 -3.25 1.62 12.98
N THR A 392 -2.98 2.68 12.21
CA THR A 392 -3.56 2.82 10.87
C THR A 392 -2.99 1.77 9.93
N ALA A 393 -1.67 1.59 9.90
CA ALA A 393 -1.03 0.58 9.08
C ALA A 393 -1.58 -0.83 9.38
N TYR A 394 -1.75 -1.16 10.65
CA TYR A 394 -2.31 -2.45 11.07
C TYR A 394 -3.79 -2.60 10.71
N ASN A 395 -4.60 -1.61 11.03
CA ASN A 395 -6.05 -1.65 10.81
C ASN A 395 -6.42 -1.55 9.32
N ASP A 396 -5.61 -0.90 8.49
CA ASP A 396 -5.87 -0.78 7.05
C ASP A 396 -5.81 -2.16 6.37
N VAL A 397 -4.92 -3.04 6.82
CA VAL A 397 -4.84 -4.43 6.32
C VAL A 397 -6.04 -5.27 6.78
N HIS A 398 -6.63 -4.94 7.93
CA HIS A 398 -7.67 -5.73 8.58
C HIS A 398 -9.03 -5.02 8.65
N LYS A 399 -9.22 -3.98 7.87
CA LYS A 399 -10.39 -3.06 7.96
C LYS A 399 -11.75 -3.74 7.93
N GLU A 400 -11.86 -4.90 7.33
CA GLU A 400 -13.12 -5.66 7.24
C GLU A 400 -13.22 -6.82 8.23
N HIS A 401 -12.18 -7.07 9.03
CA HIS A 401 -12.14 -8.18 9.97
C HIS A 401 -12.74 -7.76 11.32
N THR A 402 -14.07 -7.71 11.39
CA THR A 402 -14.82 -7.33 12.59
C THR A 402 -15.08 -8.50 13.55
N GLU A 403 -15.00 -9.73 13.07
CA GLU A 403 -15.22 -10.94 13.86
C GLU A 403 -13.98 -11.83 13.85
N HIS A 404 -13.34 -11.96 15.02
CA HIS A 404 -12.12 -12.76 15.15
C HIS A 404 -12.45 -14.26 15.22
N THR A 405 -11.76 -15.05 14.43
CA THR A 405 -11.76 -16.52 14.55
C THR A 405 -10.54 -16.96 15.34
N TRP A 406 -10.75 -17.24 16.63
CA TRP A 406 -9.68 -17.60 17.54
C TRP A 406 -9.27 -19.06 17.39
N ASN A 407 -7.98 -19.36 17.47
CA ASN A 407 -7.46 -20.73 17.59
C ASN A 407 -7.79 -21.32 18.98
N ASP A 408 -7.36 -22.56 19.24
CA ASP A 408 -7.61 -23.27 20.53
C ASP A 408 -6.85 -22.65 21.72
N GLY A 409 -6.01 -21.65 21.48
CA GLY A 409 -5.18 -20.96 22.48
C GLY A 409 -4.05 -21.83 23.02
N ALA A 410 -2.96 -21.17 23.37
CA ALA A 410 -1.78 -21.76 24.00
C ALA A 410 -1.59 -21.22 25.42
N ILE A 411 -1.12 -22.06 26.32
CA ILE A 411 -0.81 -21.63 27.67
C ILE A 411 0.52 -20.86 27.63
N GLU A 412 0.48 -19.59 27.98
CA GLU A 412 1.66 -18.72 28.12
C GLU A 412 2.28 -18.85 29.54
N LYS A 413 1.42 -18.98 30.55
CA LYS A 413 1.80 -19.18 31.94
C LYS A 413 0.85 -20.19 32.56
N GLU A 414 1.39 -21.25 33.15
CA GLU A 414 0.60 -22.21 33.94
C GLU A 414 0.08 -21.56 35.23
N ALA A 415 -1.13 -21.93 35.65
CA ALA A 415 -1.64 -21.55 36.96
C ALA A 415 -0.93 -22.36 38.05
N THR A 416 -0.61 -21.71 39.14
CA THR A 416 -0.10 -22.35 40.35
C THR A 416 -1.18 -22.39 41.45
N CYS A 417 -0.84 -22.93 42.60
CA CYS A 417 -1.80 -22.93 43.74
C CYS A 417 -2.24 -21.51 44.14
N THR A 418 -1.38 -20.51 43.96
CA THR A 418 -1.59 -19.14 44.45
C THR A 418 -1.62 -18.08 43.38
N GLU A 419 -1.10 -18.39 42.20
CA GLU A 419 -1.04 -17.43 41.10
C GLU A 419 -1.86 -17.91 39.90
N ALA A 420 -2.57 -16.98 39.29
CA ALA A 420 -3.29 -17.23 38.05
C ALA A 420 -2.33 -17.48 36.89
N GLY A 421 -2.70 -18.38 36.01
CA GLY A 421 -2.08 -18.62 34.72
C GLY A 421 -2.63 -17.71 33.63
N VAL A 422 -2.08 -17.81 32.43
CA VAL A 422 -2.50 -17.02 31.24
C VAL A 422 -2.57 -17.94 30.05
N LYS A 423 -3.70 -17.94 29.36
CA LYS A 423 -3.92 -18.56 28.07
C LYS A 423 -4.04 -17.50 26.99
N VAL A 424 -3.28 -17.65 25.89
CA VAL A 424 -3.26 -16.71 24.77
C VAL A 424 -3.92 -17.38 23.58
N TYR A 425 -4.91 -16.70 23.01
CA TYR A 425 -5.56 -17.07 21.76
C TYR A 425 -5.06 -16.15 20.66
N THR A 426 -4.84 -16.71 19.49
CA THR A 426 -4.45 -15.96 18.28
C THR A 426 -5.56 -16.09 17.24
N CYS A 427 -5.97 -14.97 16.66
CA CYS A 427 -6.88 -14.99 15.54
C CYS A 427 -6.22 -15.66 14.31
N THR A 428 -6.88 -16.65 13.74
CA THR A 428 -6.37 -17.42 12.60
C THR A 428 -6.36 -16.63 11.30
N VAL A 429 -7.08 -15.50 11.27
CA VAL A 429 -7.19 -14.64 10.09
C VAL A 429 -6.23 -13.45 10.19
N CYS A 430 -6.25 -12.70 11.29
CA CYS A 430 -5.49 -11.45 11.42
C CYS A 430 -4.27 -11.53 12.33
N GLY A 431 -4.09 -12.61 13.07
CA GLY A 431 -2.97 -12.75 14.02
C GLY A 431 -3.13 -11.99 15.32
N ASP A 432 -4.25 -11.29 15.53
CA ASP A 432 -4.55 -10.63 16.81
C ASP A 432 -4.52 -11.61 17.95
N THR A 433 -4.14 -11.13 19.12
CA THR A 433 -4.09 -11.96 20.32
C THR A 433 -5.01 -11.43 21.41
N LYS A 434 -5.69 -12.35 22.11
CA LYS A 434 -6.36 -12.05 23.37
C LYS A 434 -5.83 -12.95 24.47
N LYS A 435 -5.82 -12.43 25.69
CA LYS A 435 -5.39 -13.18 26.87
C LYS A 435 -6.61 -13.49 27.75
N GLU A 436 -6.63 -14.70 28.26
CA GLU A 436 -7.60 -15.17 29.22
C GLU A 436 -6.87 -15.66 30.45
N GLU A 437 -7.35 -15.27 31.64
CA GLU A 437 -6.80 -15.69 32.90
C GLU A 437 -7.25 -17.12 33.23
N ILE A 438 -6.30 -17.97 33.59
CA ILE A 438 -6.57 -19.30 34.12
C ILE A 438 -6.56 -19.13 35.67
N PRO A 439 -7.68 -19.33 36.36
CA PRO A 439 -7.71 -19.18 37.80
C PRO A 439 -6.66 -20.03 38.53
N ALA A 440 -6.11 -19.52 39.62
CA ALA A 440 -5.22 -20.28 40.51
C ALA A 440 -5.91 -21.58 40.96
N THR A 441 -5.15 -22.67 40.98
CA THR A 441 -5.71 -24.00 41.29
C THR A 441 -6.11 -24.20 42.73
N GLY A 442 -5.68 -23.31 43.61
CA GLY A 442 -5.83 -23.47 45.04
C GLY A 442 -4.91 -24.57 45.62
N HIS A 443 -4.85 -24.65 46.93
CA HIS A 443 -4.08 -25.69 47.61
C HIS A 443 -4.93 -26.96 47.84
N VAL A 444 -4.37 -28.13 47.52
CA VAL A 444 -4.92 -29.43 47.89
C VAL A 444 -4.11 -29.97 49.07
N TRP A 445 -4.69 -29.89 50.27
CA TRP A 445 -4.01 -30.30 51.47
C TRP A 445 -4.10 -31.81 51.70
N ASP A 446 -3.03 -32.40 52.23
CA ASP A 446 -3.01 -33.79 52.68
C ASP A 446 -3.86 -33.96 53.97
N GLU A 447 -3.90 -35.18 54.54
CA GLU A 447 -4.65 -35.48 55.77
C GLU A 447 -4.06 -34.79 57.02
N GLY A 448 -2.93 -34.13 56.87
CA GLY A 448 -2.21 -33.48 57.98
C GLY A 448 -1.58 -34.45 58.96
N LYS A 449 -0.43 -34.09 59.47
CA LYS A 449 0.32 -34.86 60.44
C LYS A 449 0.49 -34.05 61.75
N VAL A 450 0.28 -34.67 62.90
CA VAL A 450 0.62 -34.06 64.20
C VAL A 450 2.13 -33.88 64.23
N THR A 451 2.58 -32.62 64.32
CA THR A 451 3.99 -32.24 64.36
C THR A 451 4.42 -31.86 65.77
N THR A 452 3.45 -31.49 66.61
CA THR A 452 3.65 -31.27 68.02
C THR A 452 2.41 -31.79 68.81
N GLU A 453 2.60 -32.70 69.70
CA GLU A 453 1.53 -33.25 70.56
C GLU A 453 1.03 -32.18 71.53
N ALA A 454 -0.28 -32.17 71.72
CA ALA A 454 -0.87 -31.33 72.79
C ALA A 454 -0.52 -31.88 74.17
N THR A 455 -0.29 -30.97 75.10
CA THR A 455 -0.09 -31.28 76.54
C THR A 455 -1.13 -30.53 77.34
N THR A 456 -1.17 -30.78 78.63
CA THR A 456 -2.02 -30.03 79.57
C THR A 456 -1.60 -28.54 79.68
N GLU A 457 -0.33 -28.24 79.39
CA GLU A 457 0.20 -26.86 79.49
C GLU A 457 0.27 -26.13 78.15
N ALA A 458 0.37 -26.86 76.99
CA ALA A 458 0.53 -26.27 75.71
C ALA A 458 -0.37 -26.96 74.62
N GLU A 459 -0.82 -26.16 73.64
CA GLU A 459 -1.53 -26.66 72.45
C GLU A 459 -0.59 -27.46 71.57
N GLY A 460 -1.11 -28.50 70.93
CA GLY A 460 -0.42 -29.24 69.86
C GLY A 460 -0.55 -28.54 68.51
N VAL A 461 0.18 -29.03 67.52
CA VAL A 461 0.14 -28.51 66.17
C VAL A 461 -0.06 -29.66 65.15
N LYS A 462 -1.05 -29.56 64.36
CA LYS A 462 -1.23 -30.41 63.18
C LYS A 462 -0.81 -29.63 61.92
N THR A 463 0.13 -30.15 61.13
CA THR A 463 0.62 -29.54 59.93
C THR A 463 0.10 -30.29 58.74
N TYR A 464 -0.49 -29.53 57.81
CA TYR A 464 -0.94 -30.00 56.51
C TYR A 464 0.03 -29.54 55.45
N THR A 465 0.29 -30.38 54.44
CA THR A 465 1.17 -30.06 53.32
C THR A 465 0.34 -30.10 52.03
N CYS A 466 0.48 -29.07 51.21
CA CYS A 466 -0.15 -29.08 49.89
C CYS A 466 0.52 -30.14 48.98
N THR A 467 -0.28 -31.05 48.46
CA THR A 467 0.18 -32.15 47.61
C THR A 467 0.68 -31.69 46.25
N ILE A 468 0.39 -30.45 45.86
CA ILE A 468 0.75 -29.86 44.57
C ILE A 468 2.03 -29.01 44.68
N CYS A 469 2.09 -28.06 45.61
CA CYS A 469 3.20 -27.10 45.72
C CYS A 469 4.12 -27.30 46.92
N GLY A 470 3.75 -28.15 47.86
CA GLY A 470 4.55 -28.39 49.08
C GLY A 470 4.40 -27.33 50.19
N ASP A 471 3.59 -26.30 49.98
CA ASP A 471 3.31 -25.31 51.02
C ASP A 471 2.65 -25.97 52.21
N THR A 472 2.86 -25.39 53.41
CA THR A 472 2.33 -25.91 54.64
C THR A 472 1.40 -24.94 55.33
N LYS A 473 0.33 -25.47 55.96
CA LYS A 473 -0.49 -24.73 56.93
C LYS A 473 -0.57 -25.51 58.24
N THR A 474 -0.78 -24.81 59.33
CA THR A 474 -0.88 -25.42 60.64
C THR A 474 -2.24 -25.17 61.27
N GLU A 475 -2.70 -26.12 62.07
CA GLU A 475 -3.91 -26.03 62.89
C GLU A 475 -3.55 -26.39 64.28
N ALA A 476 -4.05 -25.62 65.29
CA ALA A 476 -3.81 -25.88 66.67
C ALA A 476 -4.65 -27.06 67.19
N ILE A 477 -4.04 -27.97 67.92
CA ILE A 477 -4.72 -29.04 68.64
C ILE A 477 -4.94 -28.51 70.03
N PRO A 478 -6.18 -28.47 70.54
CA PRO A 478 -6.46 -27.97 71.93
C PRO A 478 -5.67 -28.70 72.99
N LYS A 479 -5.34 -27.99 74.05
CA LYS A 479 -4.69 -28.58 75.25
C LYS A 479 -5.50 -29.74 75.84
N LEU A 480 -4.81 -30.74 76.38
CA LEU A 480 -5.44 -31.82 77.04
C LEU A 480 -6.03 -31.34 78.42
N ASP A 481 -7.26 -31.72 78.71
CA ASP A 481 -7.89 -31.37 79.94
C ASP A 481 -7.29 -32.18 81.13
N ASP A 482 -7.02 -31.53 82.24
CA ASP A 482 -6.45 -32.15 83.49
C ASP A 482 -7.37 -33.21 84.13
N ASN A 483 -8.48 -33.63 83.49
CA ASN A 483 -9.53 -34.44 84.15
C ASN A 483 -9.77 -35.84 83.56
N ASP A 484 -8.89 -36.36 82.75
CA ASP A 484 -9.05 -37.78 82.30
C ASP A 484 -8.23 -38.78 83.10
N ASN A 485 -8.50 -38.83 84.47
CA ASN A 485 -8.09 -39.96 85.30
C ASN A 485 -9.23 -40.39 86.22
N LYS A 486 -10.33 -40.97 85.70
CA LYS A 486 -11.19 -41.93 86.41
C LYS A 486 -11.92 -42.82 85.38
N GLY A 487 -11.60 -44.09 85.58
CA GLY A 487 -12.19 -45.16 84.80
C GLY A 487 -13.62 -45.44 85.09
N ASP A 488 -14.15 -46.15 84.22
CA ASP A 488 -15.21 -47.19 84.28
C ASP A 488 -16.67 -46.81 84.29
N THR A 489 -17.30 -47.51 83.41
CA THR A 489 -18.62 -48.15 83.37
C THR A 489 -19.74 -47.44 82.53
N ASP A 490 -20.12 -48.21 81.52
CA ASP A 490 -21.44 -48.47 80.94
C ASP A 490 -22.56 -47.41 81.07
N ASP A 491 -23.10 -46.96 80.00
CA ASP A 491 -24.42 -47.35 79.47
C ASP A 491 -25.00 -46.43 78.43
N ASP A 492 -25.60 -47.05 77.48
CA ASP A 492 -26.62 -46.63 76.52
C ASP A 492 -27.21 -45.19 76.62
N ASN A 493 -27.22 -44.45 75.53
CA ASN A 493 -28.45 -44.13 74.79
C ASN A 493 -28.35 -42.92 73.86
N ASN A 494 -28.58 -43.13 72.59
CA ASN A 494 -29.38 -42.40 71.64
C ASN A 494 -29.45 -40.86 71.72
N GLY A 495 -29.07 -40.23 70.64
CA GLY A 495 -29.38 -38.81 70.39
C GLY A 495 -28.80 -38.29 69.07
N LYS A 496 -29.46 -38.56 67.96
CA LYS A 496 -29.25 -37.82 66.69
C LYS A 496 -29.36 -36.32 66.96
N THR A 497 -28.40 -35.56 66.42
CA THR A 497 -28.62 -34.19 66.05
C THR A 497 -28.09 -34.00 64.64
N ASP A 498 -29.01 -33.74 63.73
CA ASP A 498 -28.78 -33.32 62.39
C ASP A 498 -28.10 -31.97 62.37
N VAL A 499 -26.97 -31.88 61.75
CA VAL A 499 -26.34 -30.59 61.35
C VAL A 499 -26.60 -30.40 59.90
N SER A 500 -27.51 -29.51 59.52
CA SER A 500 -27.74 -29.05 58.19
C SER A 500 -26.59 -28.15 57.74
N ILE A 501 -25.98 -28.50 56.62
CA ILE A 501 -25.02 -27.64 55.90
C ILE A 501 -25.84 -26.93 54.83
N ASP A 502 -25.99 -25.61 54.99
CA ASP A 502 -26.49 -24.75 53.94
C ASP A 502 -25.41 -24.55 52.85
N VAL A 503 -25.64 -25.08 51.68
CA VAL A 503 -24.89 -24.79 50.49
C VAL A 503 -25.50 -23.54 49.83
N VAL A 504 -24.80 -22.41 49.90
CA VAL A 504 -25.15 -21.22 49.12
C VAL A 504 -24.52 -21.36 47.74
N ALA A 505 -25.37 -21.56 46.74
CA ALA A 505 -24.98 -21.44 45.37
C ALA A 505 -24.90 -19.96 45.01
N GLY A 506 -23.73 -19.49 44.62
CA GLY A 506 -23.56 -18.18 44.01
C GLY A 506 -23.80 -18.25 42.49
N GLU A 507 -24.60 -17.33 42.00
CA GLU A 507 -24.85 -17.06 40.56
C GLU A 507 -23.60 -16.55 39.84
#